data_6bc30ee8362baa67a3dcef27366675ab
#
_entry.id   6bc30ee8362baa67a3dcef27366675ab
#
_cell.length_a   1.000
_cell.length_b   1.000
_cell.length_c   1.000
_cell.angle_alpha   90.00
_cell.angle_beta   90.00
_cell.angle_gamma   90.00
#
_symmetry.space_group_name_H-M   'P 1'
#
loop_
_entity.id
_entity.type
_entity.pdbx_description
1 polymer ?
#
loop_
_entity_poly.entity_id
_entity_poly.type
_entity_poly.pdbx_seq_one_letter_code
_entity_poly.pdbx_strand_id
1 'polypeptide(L)'
;MLTLENLSFGVQDEKSQKEIIRNLNLTIESNKFVVVTGPNGGGKSTLAKMIAGIEMPTGGRSLLDGADITEKNITERAQSGISYAFQQPVRFKGIEVFDLLRLASGKELNITDACQYLSEVGLCAKDYIKREVNDSLSGGELKRIEIATVLARGTKLSIFDEPEAGIDLWSFQNLIAVFERMRQNIKNGSILIISHQERILDIADEIVVIANGQISMQGPKDDILPHLLGTASAVDACTKFYNKEEA
;
A
#
# COMPACT_ATOMS: atom_id res chain seq x y z
N MET A 1 4.92 -12.68 8.62
CA MET A 1 3.51 -13.07 8.43
C MET A 1 2.61 -12.11 9.22
N LEU A 2 1.59 -11.55 8.60
CA LEU A 2 0.54 -10.78 9.27
C LEU A 2 -0.72 -11.63 9.37
N THR A 3 -1.37 -11.66 10.54
CA THR A 3 -2.66 -12.33 10.72
C THR A 3 -3.63 -11.36 11.41
N LEU A 4 -4.80 -11.20 10.81
CA LEU A 4 -5.93 -10.42 11.35
C LEU A 4 -7.06 -11.38 11.70
N GLU A 5 -7.55 -11.33 12.93
CA GLU A 5 -8.58 -12.23 13.43
C GLU A 5 -9.80 -11.42 13.88
N ASN A 6 -10.93 -11.63 13.19
CA ASN A 6 -12.21 -10.98 13.46
C ASN A 6 -12.10 -9.44 13.60
N LEU A 7 -11.22 -8.84 12.81
CA LEU A 7 -10.91 -7.42 12.92
C LEU A 7 -12.12 -6.58 12.56
N SER A 8 -12.49 -5.64 13.42
CA SER A 8 -13.64 -4.75 13.23
C SER A 8 -13.26 -3.29 13.51
N PHE A 9 -13.87 -2.39 12.76
CA PHE A 9 -13.72 -0.96 12.96
C PHE A 9 -15.02 -0.23 12.65
N GLY A 10 -15.47 0.58 13.60
CA GLY A 10 -16.66 1.42 13.45
C GLY A 10 -16.39 2.86 13.90
N VAL A 11 -17.02 3.80 13.23
CA VAL A 11 -17.01 5.22 13.60
C VAL A 11 -18.37 5.55 14.20
N GLN A 12 -18.35 6.23 15.34
CA GLN A 12 -19.54 6.72 16.00
C GLN A 12 -19.79 8.15 15.53
N ASP A 13 -20.86 8.34 14.77
CA ASP A 13 -21.36 9.68 14.43
C ASP A 13 -22.53 10.03 15.38
N GLU A 14 -22.84 11.31 15.56
CA GLU A 14 -23.87 11.79 16.51
C GLU A 14 -25.24 11.10 16.35
N LYS A 15 -25.51 10.47 15.21
CA LYS A 15 -26.81 9.85 14.87
C LYS A 15 -26.77 8.36 14.53
N SER A 16 -25.56 7.77 14.32
CA SER A 16 -25.46 6.36 13.92
C SER A 16 -24.06 5.80 14.14
N GLN A 17 -23.98 4.54 14.49
CA GLN A 17 -22.74 3.77 14.47
C GLN A 17 -22.58 3.16 13.07
N LYS A 18 -21.54 3.54 12.34
CA LYS A 18 -21.23 2.99 11.02
C LYS A 18 -20.05 2.05 11.13
N GLU A 19 -20.27 0.78 10.94
CA GLU A 19 -19.20 -0.21 10.79
C GLU A 19 -18.58 -0.09 9.39
N ILE A 20 -17.26 0.13 9.36
CA ILE A 20 -16.47 0.24 8.13
C ILE A 20 -15.79 -1.10 7.81
N ILE A 21 -15.28 -1.78 8.83
CA ILE A 21 -14.71 -3.14 8.75
C ILE A 21 -15.48 -4.04 9.70
N ARG A 22 -15.83 -5.24 9.22
CA ARG A 22 -16.74 -6.18 9.92
C ARG A 22 -16.15 -7.58 10.00
N ASN A 23 -15.70 -7.99 11.19
CA ASN A 23 -15.20 -9.35 11.45
C ASN A 23 -14.25 -9.86 10.35
N LEU A 24 -13.33 -9.01 9.91
CA LEU A 24 -12.42 -9.32 8.81
C LEU A 24 -11.32 -10.27 9.30
N ASN A 25 -11.15 -11.39 8.59
CA ASN A 25 -10.07 -12.34 8.80
C ASN A 25 -9.16 -12.33 7.58
N LEU A 26 -7.85 -12.07 7.77
CA LEU A 26 -6.87 -11.99 6.70
C LEU A 26 -5.53 -12.54 7.19
N THR A 27 -4.92 -13.39 6.38
CA THR A 27 -3.53 -13.80 6.58
C THR A 27 -2.71 -13.39 5.37
N ILE A 28 -1.60 -12.69 5.60
CA ILE A 28 -0.59 -12.37 4.62
C ILE A 28 0.67 -13.12 4.98
N GLU A 29 1.06 -14.07 4.15
CA GLU A 29 2.28 -14.86 4.35
C GLU A 29 3.53 -14.00 4.13
N SER A 30 4.66 -14.46 4.69
CA SER A 30 5.95 -13.81 4.46
C SER A 30 6.39 -13.93 3.00
N ASN A 31 7.12 -12.92 2.53
CA ASN A 31 7.68 -12.87 1.17
C ASN A 31 6.61 -12.86 0.06
N LYS A 32 5.44 -12.29 0.34
CA LYS A 32 4.36 -12.13 -0.63
C LYS A 32 4.19 -10.67 -1.05
N PHE A 33 3.83 -10.50 -2.31
CA PHE A 33 3.36 -9.25 -2.87
C PHE A 33 1.83 -9.35 -3.01
N VAL A 34 1.12 -8.69 -2.10
CA VAL A 34 -0.35 -8.77 -1.99
C VAL A 34 -0.97 -7.46 -2.45
N VAL A 35 -1.97 -7.55 -3.29
CA VAL A 35 -2.75 -6.37 -3.71
C VAL A 35 -4.16 -6.45 -3.14
N VAL A 36 -4.56 -5.39 -2.44
CA VAL A 36 -5.92 -5.21 -1.93
C VAL A 36 -6.67 -4.31 -2.89
N THR A 37 -7.79 -4.81 -3.41
CA THR A 37 -8.66 -4.07 -4.33
C THR A 37 -10.13 -4.15 -3.91
N GLY A 38 -11.04 -3.59 -4.68
CA GLY A 38 -12.48 -3.58 -4.41
C GLY A 38 -13.09 -2.18 -4.52
N PRO A 39 -14.41 -2.03 -4.43
CA PRO A 39 -15.11 -0.76 -4.66
C PRO A 39 -14.65 0.35 -3.71
N ASN A 40 -14.83 1.61 -4.16
CA ASN A 40 -14.56 2.79 -3.33
C ASN A 40 -15.49 2.77 -2.12
N GLY A 41 -14.94 3.15 -0.95
CA GLY A 41 -15.68 3.06 0.32
C GLY A 41 -15.79 1.64 0.91
N GLY A 42 -15.18 0.63 0.28
CA GLY A 42 -15.19 -0.77 0.75
C GLY A 42 -14.40 -1.03 2.04
N GLY A 43 -13.59 -0.07 2.52
CA GLY A 43 -12.80 -0.21 3.75
C GLY A 43 -11.31 -0.48 3.55
N LYS A 44 -10.79 -0.47 2.32
CA LYS A 44 -9.38 -0.81 1.98
C LYS A 44 -8.36 0.06 2.72
N SER A 45 -8.43 1.38 2.57
CA SER A 45 -7.50 2.31 3.24
C SER A 45 -7.68 2.29 4.76
N THR A 46 -8.91 2.06 5.24
CA THR A 46 -9.18 1.86 6.68
C THR A 46 -8.44 0.63 7.19
N LEU A 47 -8.52 -0.51 6.48
CA LEU A 47 -7.78 -1.72 6.83
C LEU A 47 -6.27 -1.45 6.90
N ALA A 48 -5.71 -0.80 5.88
CA ALA A 48 -4.29 -0.47 5.85
C ALA A 48 -3.87 0.44 7.01
N LYS A 49 -4.68 1.45 7.34
CA LYS A 49 -4.46 2.33 8.50
C LYS A 49 -4.54 1.58 9.82
N MET A 50 -5.48 0.62 9.94
CA MET A 50 -5.57 -0.25 11.12
C MET A 50 -4.32 -1.12 11.27
N ILE A 51 -3.82 -1.72 10.19
CA ILE A 51 -2.58 -2.52 10.22
C ILE A 51 -1.38 -1.64 10.62
N ALA A 52 -1.32 -0.41 10.16
CA ALA A 52 -0.26 0.53 10.50
C ALA A 52 -0.38 1.13 11.92
N GLY A 53 -1.53 0.96 12.60
CA GLY A 53 -1.79 1.56 13.91
C GLY A 53 -2.13 3.05 13.87
N ILE A 54 -2.55 3.55 12.71
CA ILE A 54 -3.09 4.91 12.54
C ILE A 54 -4.53 4.95 13.06
N GLU A 55 -5.31 3.90 12.77
CA GLU A 55 -6.64 3.66 13.31
C GLU A 55 -6.60 2.44 14.21
N MET A 56 -7.26 2.54 15.37
CA MET A 56 -7.32 1.43 16.32
C MET A 56 -8.57 0.59 16.08
N PRO A 57 -8.47 -0.75 16.05
CA PRO A 57 -9.62 -1.60 15.87
C PRO A 57 -10.61 -1.46 17.03
N THR A 58 -11.91 -1.55 16.74
CA THR A 58 -12.97 -1.62 17.77
C THR A 58 -13.19 -3.04 18.26
N GLY A 59 -12.62 -4.05 17.60
CA GLY A 59 -12.68 -5.46 17.97
C GLY A 59 -11.74 -6.30 17.12
N GLY A 60 -11.51 -7.54 17.57
CA GLY A 60 -10.60 -8.47 16.93
C GLY A 60 -9.15 -8.31 17.34
N ARG A 61 -8.23 -8.97 16.62
CA ARG A 61 -6.80 -8.97 16.92
C ARG A 61 -5.95 -8.85 15.65
N SER A 62 -4.77 -8.25 15.80
CA SER A 62 -3.73 -8.15 14.77
C SER A 62 -2.43 -8.74 15.29
N LEU A 63 -1.87 -9.72 14.57
CA LEU A 63 -0.61 -10.37 14.93
C LEU A 63 0.41 -10.19 13.81
N LEU A 64 1.64 -9.86 14.17
CA LEU A 64 2.79 -9.79 13.27
C LEU A 64 3.83 -10.83 13.72
N ASP A 65 4.13 -11.80 12.88
CA ASP A 65 5.00 -12.96 13.20
C ASP A 65 4.57 -13.68 14.50
N GLY A 66 3.25 -13.78 14.73
CA GLY A 66 2.68 -14.37 15.94
C GLY A 66 2.67 -13.48 17.17
N ALA A 67 3.31 -12.34 17.13
CA ALA A 67 3.27 -11.36 18.22
C ALA A 67 2.03 -10.47 18.11
N ASP A 68 1.26 -10.33 19.17
CA ASP A 68 0.10 -9.45 19.22
C ASP A 68 0.53 -7.98 19.16
N ILE A 69 -0.02 -7.26 18.17
CA ILE A 69 0.21 -5.84 17.94
C ILE A 69 -1.07 -5.01 18.05
N THR A 70 -2.16 -5.61 18.52
CA THR A 70 -3.50 -4.99 18.50
C THR A 70 -3.52 -3.64 19.19
N GLU A 71 -2.99 -3.58 20.41
CA GLU A 71 -2.96 -2.35 21.23
C GLU A 71 -1.73 -1.45 20.96
N LYS A 72 -0.81 -1.88 20.08
CA LYS A 72 0.37 -1.09 19.74
C LYS A 72 0.00 0.12 18.91
N ASN A 73 0.53 1.28 19.29
CA ASN A 73 0.39 2.52 18.54
C ASN A 73 1.25 2.52 17.26
N ILE A 74 1.10 3.55 16.41
CA ILE A 74 1.81 3.70 15.14
C ILE A 74 3.34 3.59 15.30
N THR A 75 3.92 4.18 16.35
CA THR A 75 5.36 4.16 16.58
C THR A 75 5.84 2.75 16.94
N GLU A 76 5.12 2.06 17.81
CA GLU A 76 5.44 0.70 18.24
C GLU A 76 5.28 -0.32 17.09
N ARG A 77 4.27 -0.14 16.23
CA ARG A 77 4.10 -0.97 15.03
C ARG A 77 5.19 -0.68 14.01
N ALA A 78 5.57 0.57 13.85
CA ALA A 78 6.70 0.94 13.01
C ALA A 78 8.01 0.31 13.52
N GLN A 79 8.26 0.30 14.83
CA GLN A 79 9.40 -0.39 15.45
C GLN A 79 9.31 -1.92 15.33
N SER A 80 8.10 -2.48 15.28
CA SER A 80 7.87 -3.92 15.04
C SER A 80 8.15 -4.34 13.59
N GLY A 81 8.34 -3.38 12.67
CA GLY A 81 8.70 -3.63 11.28
C GLY A 81 7.57 -3.40 10.28
N ILE A 82 6.61 -2.54 10.58
CA ILE A 82 5.59 -2.10 9.62
C ILE A 82 5.95 -0.71 9.11
N SER A 83 5.91 -0.50 7.79
CA SER A 83 5.96 0.83 7.16
C SER A 83 4.70 1.11 6.37
N TYR A 84 4.33 2.38 6.30
CA TYR A 84 3.15 2.86 5.61
C TYR A 84 3.51 4.06 4.74
N ALA A 85 3.28 3.92 3.44
CA ALA A 85 3.37 5.00 2.47
C ALA A 85 1.97 5.55 2.21
N PHE A 86 1.80 6.83 2.43
CA PHE A 86 0.49 7.49 2.34
C PHE A 86 0.06 7.69 0.88
N GLN A 87 -1.25 7.81 0.65
CA GLN A 87 -1.81 8.14 -0.67
C GLN A 87 -1.21 9.45 -1.21
N GLN A 88 -1.09 10.47 -0.36
CA GLN A 88 -0.36 11.69 -0.67
C GLN A 88 1.00 11.68 0.04
N PRO A 89 2.13 11.77 -0.70
CA PRO A 89 3.44 11.76 -0.09
C PRO A 89 3.64 12.98 0.81
N VAL A 90 4.30 12.75 1.94
CA VAL A 90 4.57 13.80 2.92
C VAL A 90 5.76 14.64 2.46
N ARG A 91 5.65 15.96 2.64
CA ARG A 91 6.73 16.92 2.38
C ARG A 91 7.39 17.30 3.69
N PHE A 92 8.72 17.43 3.66
CA PHE A 92 9.53 17.75 4.83
C PHE A 92 10.36 18.99 4.53
N LYS A 93 9.88 20.16 4.97
CA LYS A 93 10.62 21.41 4.78
C LYS A 93 11.94 21.39 5.54
N GLY A 94 13.04 21.73 4.85
CA GLY A 94 14.39 21.79 5.44
C GLY A 94 15.07 20.43 5.59
N ILE A 95 14.51 19.33 5.02
CA ILE A 95 15.13 18.00 5.04
C ILE A 95 15.54 17.62 3.63
N GLU A 96 16.82 17.29 3.44
CA GLU A 96 17.32 16.75 2.18
C GLU A 96 16.95 15.27 2.01
N VAL A 97 16.89 14.80 0.77
CA VAL A 97 16.61 13.39 0.45
C VAL A 97 17.59 12.44 1.16
N PHE A 98 18.87 12.79 1.23
CA PHE A 98 19.87 11.99 1.97
C PHE A 98 19.53 11.87 3.46
N ASP A 99 19.18 12.98 4.10
CA ASP A 99 18.83 12.98 5.52
C ASP A 99 17.55 12.18 5.79
N LEU A 100 16.57 12.28 4.89
CA LEU A 100 15.35 11.49 5.00
C LEU A 100 15.63 9.99 4.90
N LEU A 101 16.46 9.56 3.94
CA LEU A 101 16.87 8.15 3.79
C LEU A 101 17.65 7.66 5.02
N ARG A 102 18.55 8.48 5.54
CA ARG A 102 19.33 8.18 6.76
C ARG A 102 18.41 8.00 7.97
N LEU A 103 17.47 8.91 8.17
CA LEU A 103 16.48 8.81 9.25
C LEU A 103 15.62 7.55 9.11
N ALA A 104 15.16 7.26 7.87
CA ALA A 104 14.34 6.09 7.60
C ALA A 104 15.10 4.78 7.87
N SER A 105 16.36 4.68 7.48
CA SER A 105 17.17 3.47 7.66
C SER A 105 17.41 3.12 9.12
N GLY A 106 17.37 4.12 10.03
CA GLY A 106 17.70 3.92 11.45
C GLY A 106 19.14 3.47 11.72
N LYS A 107 20.03 3.58 10.72
CA LYS A 107 21.43 3.15 10.75
C LYS A 107 22.31 4.29 10.23
N GLU A 108 23.62 4.17 10.47
CA GLU A 108 24.57 5.00 9.73
C GLU A 108 24.48 4.62 8.23
N LEU A 109 23.92 5.53 7.44
CA LEU A 109 23.79 5.36 6.01
C LEU A 109 24.90 6.15 5.32
N ASN A 110 25.72 5.48 4.50
CA ASN A 110 26.68 6.17 3.66
C ASN A 110 26.03 6.64 2.34
N ILE A 111 26.73 7.53 1.64
CA ILE A 111 26.23 8.08 0.38
C ILE A 111 26.03 7.00 -0.68
N THR A 112 26.87 5.98 -0.71
CA THR A 112 26.80 4.89 -1.70
C THR A 112 25.50 4.10 -1.53
N ASP A 113 25.13 3.75 -0.29
CA ASP A 113 23.88 3.03 -0.01
C ASP A 113 22.65 3.90 -0.34
N ALA A 114 22.71 5.21 -0.02
CA ALA A 114 21.64 6.14 -0.39
C ALA A 114 21.48 6.26 -1.92
N CYS A 115 22.59 6.28 -2.66
CA CYS A 115 22.59 6.26 -4.13
C CYS A 115 21.95 4.97 -4.67
N GLN A 116 22.18 3.83 -4.01
CA GLN A 116 21.57 2.56 -4.41
C GLN A 116 20.04 2.61 -4.24
N TYR A 117 19.53 3.06 -3.09
CA TYR A 117 18.07 3.19 -2.88
C TYR A 117 17.41 4.12 -3.90
N LEU A 118 18.05 5.26 -4.23
CA LEU A 118 17.55 6.16 -5.27
C LEU A 118 17.56 5.51 -6.66
N SER A 119 18.61 4.76 -6.98
CA SER A 119 18.69 4.02 -8.25
C SER A 119 17.61 2.95 -8.36
N GLU A 120 17.31 2.23 -7.27
CA GLU A 120 16.26 1.21 -7.24
C GLU A 120 14.87 1.79 -7.58
N VAL A 121 14.61 3.04 -7.20
CA VAL A 121 13.38 3.74 -7.56
C VAL A 121 13.48 4.57 -8.85
N GLY A 122 14.57 4.41 -9.61
CA GLY A 122 14.78 5.08 -10.89
C GLY A 122 15.03 6.59 -10.78
N LEU A 123 15.65 7.03 -9.68
CA LEU A 123 16.12 8.41 -9.48
C LEU A 123 17.64 8.48 -9.58
N CYS A 124 18.16 9.46 -10.35
CA CYS A 124 19.58 9.71 -10.39
C CYS A 124 20.05 10.33 -9.07
N ALA A 125 20.84 9.60 -8.30
CA ALA A 125 21.29 10.08 -6.99
C ALA A 125 22.02 11.43 -7.06
N LYS A 126 22.81 11.66 -8.11
CA LYS A 126 23.54 12.91 -8.32
C LYS A 126 22.61 14.13 -8.36
N ASP A 127 21.40 13.95 -8.90
CA ASP A 127 20.46 15.05 -9.10
C ASP A 127 19.51 15.22 -7.89
N TYR A 128 19.32 14.17 -7.07
CA TYR A 128 18.30 14.17 -6.01
C TYR A 128 18.85 14.14 -4.59
N ILE A 129 20.03 13.58 -4.34
CA ILE A 129 20.50 13.26 -2.98
C ILE A 129 20.60 14.48 -2.06
N LYS A 130 20.90 15.67 -2.62
CA LYS A 130 20.98 16.94 -1.90
C LYS A 130 19.76 17.85 -2.09
N ARG A 131 18.72 17.36 -2.77
CA ARG A 131 17.49 18.14 -2.93
C ARG A 131 16.67 18.08 -1.67
N GLU A 132 16.04 19.20 -1.34
CA GLU A 132 15.06 19.27 -0.25
C GLU A 132 13.76 18.58 -0.68
N VAL A 133 13.14 17.85 0.26
CA VAL A 133 11.88 17.13 0.05
C VAL A 133 10.70 18.10 0.19
N ASN A 134 10.57 19.00 -0.77
CA ASN A 134 9.59 20.08 -0.76
C ASN A 134 8.79 20.18 -2.08
N ASP A 135 8.10 21.30 -2.28
CA ASP A 135 7.25 21.58 -3.45
C ASP A 135 7.98 21.70 -4.78
N SER A 136 9.31 21.73 -4.79
CA SER A 136 10.11 21.72 -6.02
C SER A 136 10.17 20.35 -6.69
N LEU A 137 9.76 19.29 -5.98
CA LEU A 137 9.68 17.93 -6.49
C LEU A 137 8.28 17.66 -7.06
N SER A 138 8.22 17.01 -8.22
CA SER A 138 6.95 16.53 -8.78
C SER A 138 6.33 15.43 -7.91
N GLY A 139 5.02 15.20 -8.06
CA GLY A 139 4.33 14.13 -7.34
C GLY A 139 4.96 12.76 -7.55
N GLY A 140 5.36 12.44 -8.79
CA GLY A 140 6.02 11.17 -9.10
C GLY A 140 7.44 11.05 -8.52
N GLU A 141 8.18 12.15 -8.40
CA GLU A 141 9.50 12.16 -7.73
C GLU A 141 9.35 11.95 -6.22
N LEU A 142 8.42 12.70 -5.59
CA LEU A 142 8.11 12.53 -4.17
C LEU A 142 7.69 11.11 -3.84
N LYS A 143 6.84 10.51 -4.68
CA LYS A 143 6.38 9.13 -4.49
C LYS A 143 7.53 8.12 -4.56
N ARG A 144 8.43 8.29 -5.52
CA ARG A 144 9.62 7.43 -5.62
C ARG A 144 10.58 7.62 -4.45
N ILE A 145 10.74 8.85 -3.96
CA ILE A 145 11.53 9.11 -2.74
C ILE A 145 10.88 8.44 -1.52
N GLU A 146 9.56 8.53 -1.37
CA GLU A 146 8.83 7.82 -0.31
C GLU A 146 9.07 6.31 -0.37
N ILE A 147 9.00 5.68 -1.56
CA ILE A 147 9.31 4.27 -1.73
C ILE A 147 10.78 3.97 -1.36
N ALA A 148 11.73 4.84 -1.76
CA ALA A 148 13.12 4.68 -1.37
C ALA A 148 13.32 4.71 0.16
N THR A 149 12.54 5.52 0.91
CA THR A 149 12.56 5.51 2.38
C THR A 149 12.05 4.21 2.96
N VAL A 150 11.00 3.62 2.37
CA VAL A 150 10.47 2.31 2.77
C VAL A 150 11.51 1.21 2.53
N LEU A 151 12.19 1.23 1.38
CA LEU A 151 13.27 0.30 1.07
C LEU A 151 14.44 0.44 2.03
N ALA A 152 14.89 1.67 2.30
CA ALA A 152 15.99 1.95 3.24
C ALA A 152 15.70 1.45 4.65
N ARG A 153 14.44 1.48 5.07
CA ARG A 153 13.99 1.00 6.37
C ARG A 153 14.04 -0.53 6.51
N GLY A 154 13.82 -1.29 5.43
CA GLY A 154 13.89 -2.75 5.43
C GLY A 154 12.86 -3.41 6.36
N THR A 155 11.58 -3.11 6.15
CA THR A 155 10.49 -3.55 7.03
C THR A 155 9.99 -4.96 6.71
N LYS A 156 9.36 -5.61 7.71
CA LYS A 156 8.70 -6.91 7.58
C LYS A 156 7.41 -6.82 6.76
N LEU A 157 6.73 -5.68 6.84
CA LEU A 157 5.53 -5.38 6.06
C LEU A 157 5.57 -3.94 5.58
N SER A 158 5.59 -3.76 4.27
CA SER A 158 5.52 -2.46 3.61
C SER A 158 4.14 -2.25 3.04
N ILE A 159 3.43 -1.21 3.46
CA ILE A 159 2.07 -0.90 3.02
C ILE A 159 2.11 0.35 2.14
N PHE A 160 1.49 0.29 0.96
CA PHE A 160 1.34 1.39 0.03
C PHE A 160 -0.15 1.63 -0.25
N ASP A 161 -0.65 2.79 0.11
CA ASP A 161 -2.05 3.17 -0.07
C ASP A 161 -2.20 4.00 -1.34
N GLU A 162 -2.76 3.43 -2.39
CA GLU A 162 -2.95 4.02 -3.72
C GLU A 162 -1.71 4.79 -4.22
N PRO A 163 -0.56 4.11 -4.36
CA PRO A 163 0.71 4.76 -4.69
C PRO A 163 0.69 5.46 -6.06
N GLU A 164 -0.24 5.11 -6.92
CA GLU A 164 -0.47 5.70 -8.23
C GLU A 164 -1.30 7.00 -8.20
N ALA A 165 -1.91 7.35 -7.08
CA ALA A 165 -2.78 8.52 -7.00
C ALA A 165 -2.03 9.83 -7.27
N GLY A 166 -2.55 10.61 -8.22
CA GLY A 166 -2.02 11.94 -8.54
C GLY A 166 -0.70 11.96 -9.31
N ILE A 167 -0.27 10.83 -9.89
CA ILE A 167 0.91 10.77 -10.77
C ILE A 167 0.50 10.64 -12.24
N ASP A 168 1.35 11.16 -13.13
CA ASP A 168 1.15 11.06 -14.57
C ASP A 168 1.47 9.67 -15.12
N LEU A 169 1.05 9.40 -16.36
CA LEU A 169 1.21 8.10 -17.02
C LEU A 169 2.67 7.62 -17.11
N TRP A 170 3.61 8.54 -17.37
CA TRP A 170 5.03 8.18 -17.48
C TRP A 170 5.63 7.81 -16.13
N SER A 171 5.30 8.59 -15.10
CA SER A 171 5.69 8.31 -13.71
C SER A 171 5.07 7.01 -13.22
N PHE A 172 3.83 6.69 -13.63
CA PHE A 172 3.18 5.42 -13.30
C PHE A 172 3.90 4.20 -13.89
N GLN A 173 4.36 4.29 -15.15
CA GLN A 173 5.14 3.19 -15.74
C GLN A 173 6.45 2.93 -14.97
N ASN A 174 7.14 4.01 -14.57
CA ASN A 174 8.33 3.88 -13.72
C ASN A 174 7.99 3.27 -12.36
N LEU A 175 6.85 3.62 -11.78
CA LEU A 175 6.39 3.07 -10.51
C LEU A 175 6.14 1.55 -10.60
N ILE A 176 5.51 1.07 -11.67
CA ILE A 176 5.33 -0.37 -11.91
C ILE A 176 6.68 -1.08 -11.94
N ALA A 177 7.65 -0.57 -12.71
CA ALA A 177 8.98 -1.17 -12.78
C ALA A 177 9.71 -1.19 -11.41
N VAL A 178 9.44 -0.22 -10.53
CA VAL A 178 9.93 -0.23 -9.14
C VAL A 178 9.29 -1.38 -8.36
N PHE A 179 7.96 -1.52 -8.42
CA PHE A 179 7.27 -2.60 -7.70
C PHE A 179 7.63 -3.99 -8.21
N GLU A 180 7.82 -4.16 -9.52
CA GLU A 180 8.31 -5.42 -10.09
C GLU A 180 9.69 -5.79 -9.51
N ARG A 181 10.62 -4.82 -9.43
CA ARG A 181 11.94 -5.05 -8.80
C ARG A 181 11.81 -5.36 -7.32
N MET A 182 10.95 -4.64 -6.59
CA MET A 182 10.70 -4.92 -5.18
C MET A 182 10.19 -6.34 -4.98
N ARG A 183 9.22 -6.78 -5.80
CA ARG A 183 8.69 -8.15 -5.77
C ARG A 183 9.78 -9.20 -5.99
N GLN A 184 10.64 -9.01 -6.99
CA GLN A 184 11.73 -9.94 -7.32
C GLN A 184 12.78 -10.05 -6.20
N ASN A 185 12.96 -8.97 -5.43
CA ASN A 185 13.98 -8.85 -4.39
C ASN A 185 13.45 -9.08 -2.97
N ILE A 186 12.17 -9.40 -2.79
CA ILE A 186 11.59 -9.70 -1.47
C ILE A 186 12.28 -10.93 -0.88
N LYS A 187 13.00 -10.75 0.24
CA LYS A 187 13.68 -11.84 0.95
C LYS A 187 13.19 -12.01 2.39
N ASN A 188 12.86 -10.94 3.07
CA ASN A 188 12.56 -10.95 4.50
C ASN A 188 11.40 -10.01 4.87
N GLY A 189 10.40 -9.88 4.01
CA GLY A 189 9.26 -9.00 4.25
C GLY A 189 8.13 -9.30 3.27
N SER A 190 7.03 -8.60 3.41
CA SER A 190 5.90 -8.66 2.48
C SER A 190 5.50 -7.26 2.06
N ILE A 191 4.88 -7.14 0.92
CA ILE A 191 4.37 -5.89 0.38
C ILE A 191 2.86 -6.00 0.28
N LEU A 192 2.16 -5.01 0.81
CA LEU A 192 0.73 -4.82 0.68
C LEU A 192 0.46 -3.54 -0.08
N ILE A 193 -0.18 -3.61 -1.23
CA ILE A 193 -0.57 -2.43 -2.00
C ILE A 193 -2.09 -2.35 -2.09
N ILE A 194 -2.65 -1.20 -1.79
CA ILE A 194 -4.03 -0.89 -2.15
C ILE A 194 -4.00 -0.24 -3.53
N SER A 195 -4.67 -0.86 -4.49
CA SER A 195 -4.75 -0.32 -5.86
C SER A 195 -5.96 -0.84 -6.62
N HIS A 196 -6.38 -0.05 -7.61
CA HIS A 196 -7.38 -0.43 -8.61
C HIS A 196 -6.77 -0.62 -10.00
N GLN A 197 -5.47 -0.39 -10.13
CA GLN A 197 -4.78 -0.42 -11.42
C GLN A 197 -4.50 -1.87 -11.84
N GLU A 198 -4.99 -2.27 -13.00
CA GLU A 198 -4.80 -3.61 -13.55
C GLU A 198 -3.33 -4.02 -13.58
N ARG A 199 -2.43 -3.11 -13.97
CA ARG A 199 -0.99 -3.37 -14.00
C ARG A 199 -0.38 -3.69 -12.64
N ILE A 200 -0.91 -3.11 -11.55
CA ILE A 200 -0.48 -3.43 -10.17
C ILE A 200 -1.07 -4.77 -9.75
N LEU A 201 -2.33 -5.06 -10.11
CA LEU A 201 -2.94 -6.36 -9.88
C LEU A 201 -2.17 -7.47 -10.60
N ASP A 202 -1.68 -7.21 -11.81
CA ASP A 202 -0.99 -8.19 -12.64
C ASP A 202 0.38 -8.63 -12.09
N ILE A 203 1.05 -7.79 -11.31
CA ILE A 203 2.30 -8.16 -10.65
C ILE A 203 2.11 -8.79 -9.26
N ALA A 204 0.88 -8.96 -8.76
CA ALA A 204 0.60 -9.55 -7.46
C ALA A 204 0.93 -11.06 -7.44
N ASP A 205 1.28 -11.57 -6.25
CA ASP A 205 1.26 -13.00 -5.96
C ASP A 205 -0.14 -13.42 -5.52
N GLU A 206 -0.82 -12.52 -4.79
CA GLU A 206 -2.13 -12.75 -4.21
C GLU A 206 -2.97 -11.46 -4.30
N ILE A 207 -4.26 -11.62 -4.58
CA ILE A 207 -5.23 -10.52 -4.60
C ILE A 207 -6.27 -10.75 -3.51
N VAL A 208 -6.56 -9.67 -2.77
CA VAL A 208 -7.62 -9.60 -1.75
C VAL A 208 -8.65 -8.57 -2.19
N VAL A 209 -9.88 -8.99 -2.33
CA VAL A 209 -11.00 -8.10 -2.71
C VAL A 209 -11.82 -7.77 -1.48
N ILE A 210 -11.90 -6.48 -1.14
CA ILE A 210 -12.67 -5.99 0.00
C ILE A 210 -13.90 -5.24 -0.51
N ALA A 211 -15.07 -5.67 -0.08
CA ALA A 211 -16.34 -5.04 -0.35
C ALA A 211 -17.20 -4.98 0.92
N ASN A 212 -17.83 -3.83 1.17
CA ASN A 212 -18.69 -3.61 2.34
C ASN A 212 -18.04 -3.97 3.69
N GLY A 213 -16.74 -3.71 3.82
CA GLY A 213 -15.99 -3.96 5.05
C GLY A 213 -15.61 -5.42 5.31
N GLN A 214 -15.78 -6.30 4.33
CA GLN A 214 -15.46 -7.73 4.43
C GLN A 214 -14.62 -8.18 3.23
N ILE A 215 -13.90 -9.29 3.38
CA ILE A 215 -13.22 -9.95 2.26
C ILE A 215 -14.29 -10.70 1.45
N SER A 216 -14.45 -10.31 0.19
CA SER A 216 -15.34 -11.00 -0.75
C SER A 216 -14.63 -12.11 -1.51
N MET A 217 -13.34 -11.92 -1.84
CA MET A 217 -12.48 -12.91 -2.48
C MET A 217 -11.05 -12.75 -2.00
N GLN A 218 -10.32 -13.85 -1.90
CA GLN A 218 -8.89 -13.89 -1.61
C GLN A 218 -8.27 -15.11 -2.27
N GLY A 219 -7.12 -14.95 -2.90
CA GLY A 219 -6.39 -16.06 -3.49
C GLY A 219 -5.27 -15.62 -4.44
N PRO A 220 -4.62 -16.61 -5.09
CA PRO A 220 -3.63 -16.34 -6.12
C PRO A 220 -4.15 -15.39 -7.20
N LYS A 221 -3.29 -14.54 -7.74
CA LYS A 221 -3.66 -13.59 -8.80
C LYS A 221 -4.37 -14.28 -9.97
N ASP A 222 -3.84 -15.42 -10.41
CA ASP A 222 -4.34 -16.12 -11.61
C ASP A 222 -5.78 -16.64 -11.43
N ASP A 223 -6.22 -16.86 -10.19
CA ASP A 223 -7.58 -17.27 -9.87
C ASP A 223 -8.53 -16.06 -9.75
N ILE A 224 -8.08 -14.96 -9.15
CA ILE A 224 -8.93 -13.81 -8.81
C ILE A 224 -9.05 -12.80 -9.96
N LEU A 225 -7.95 -12.50 -10.67
CA LEU A 225 -7.92 -11.47 -11.70
C LEU A 225 -8.92 -11.71 -12.86
N PRO A 226 -9.09 -12.94 -13.38
CA PRO A 226 -10.09 -13.21 -14.42
C PRO A 226 -11.53 -12.90 -13.97
N HIS A 227 -11.85 -13.14 -12.70
CA HIS A 227 -13.18 -12.81 -12.15
C HIS A 227 -13.42 -11.31 -12.08
N LEU A 228 -12.41 -10.53 -11.72
CA LEU A 228 -12.50 -9.06 -11.66
C LEU A 228 -12.68 -8.47 -13.07
N LEU A 229 -11.93 -8.92 -14.03
CA LEU A 229 -12.03 -8.46 -15.43
C LEU A 229 -13.32 -8.95 -16.11
N GLY A 230 -13.77 -10.16 -15.82
CA GLY A 230 -15.02 -10.72 -16.33
C GLY A 230 -16.26 -10.00 -15.84
N THR A 231 -16.29 -9.54 -14.59
CA THR A 231 -17.39 -8.74 -14.05
C THR A 231 -17.45 -7.34 -14.67
N ALA A 232 -16.31 -6.72 -14.96
CA ALA A 232 -16.26 -5.43 -15.65
C ALA A 232 -16.83 -5.53 -17.07
N SER A 233 -16.50 -6.59 -17.83
CA SER A 233 -17.05 -6.81 -19.18
C SER A 233 -18.55 -7.12 -19.19
N ALA A 234 -19.09 -7.76 -18.15
CA ALA A 234 -20.52 -8.05 -18.02
C ALA A 234 -21.34 -6.79 -17.68
N VAL A 235 -20.81 -5.88 -16.87
CA VAL A 235 -21.47 -4.60 -16.57
C VAL A 235 -21.50 -3.69 -17.80
N ASP A 236 -20.41 -3.63 -18.57
CA ASP A 236 -20.35 -2.88 -19.84
C ASP A 236 -21.31 -3.45 -20.91
N ALA A 237 -21.52 -4.75 -20.92
CA ALA A 237 -22.49 -5.38 -21.82
C ALA A 237 -23.94 -5.02 -21.45
N CYS A 238 -24.29 -4.97 -20.17
CA CYS A 238 -25.62 -4.55 -19.71
C CYS A 238 -25.90 -3.07 -20.00
N THR A 239 -24.93 -2.18 -19.78
CA THR A 239 -25.10 -0.74 -20.07
C THR A 239 -25.28 -0.46 -21.55
N LYS A 240 -24.65 -1.24 -22.43
CA LYS A 240 -24.85 -1.15 -23.88
C LYS A 240 -26.21 -1.66 -24.35
N PHE A 241 -26.85 -2.57 -23.62
CA PHE A 241 -28.19 -3.03 -23.91
C PHE A 241 -29.27 -2.00 -23.56
N TYR A 242 -29.14 -1.34 -22.39
CA TYR A 242 -30.07 -0.32 -21.93
C TYR A 242 -30.08 0.94 -22.83
N ASN A 243 -28.93 1.35 -23.36
CA ASN A 243 -28.82 2.51 -24.25
C ASN A 243 -29.28 2.25 -25.69
N LYS A 244 -29.72 1.02 -26.05
CA LYS A 244 -30.26 0.67 -27.40
C LYS A 244 -31.79 0.68 -27.47
N GLU A 245 -32.47 0.77 -26.32
CA GLU A 245 -33.95 0.84 -26.29
C GLU A 245 -34.51 2.28 -26.20
N GLU A 246 -33.61 3.30 -26.10
CA GLU A 246 -34.00 4.72 -26.12
C GLU A 246 -33.59 5.48 -27.40
N ALA A 247 -33.32 4.79 -28.50
CA ALA A 247 -32.98 5.40 -29.81
C ALA A 247 -33.97 5.05 -30.89
#